data_1a5fe52a322121e368aa28e142c1e23c
#
_entry.id   1a5fe52a322121e368aa28e142c1e23c
#
_cell.length_a   1.000
_cell.length_b   1.000
_cell.length_c   1.000
_cell.angle_alpha   90.00
_cell.angle_beta   90.00
_cell.angle_gamma   90.00
#
_symmetry.space_group_name_H-M   'P 1'
#
loop_
_entity.id
_entity.type
_entity.pdbx_description
1 polymer ?
#
loop_
_entity_poly.entity_id
_entity_poly.type
_entity_poly.pdbx_seq_one_letter_code
_entity_poly.pdbx_strand_id
1 'polypeptide(L)'
;GTQEIGICLARDGMIDFPAYRGKFADMIKAEYPRPLAGSVSERVMLTGQVEHIPDASADDVPAYVSKLVAEYANFSLVSAPMLWQGQGIGTIDIARSPPRPFSDKEIALLRTFADQAVVAIQNAKLFNDTKLALERQTATAEILAVIADSPESVQPVLDAIVESAKRLIGGFSATVFRVFDGMVHLAAFTATDEAGAAALHASFP
;
A
#
# COMPACT_ATOMS: atom_id res chain seq x y z
N GLY A 1 -17.08 24.25 -15.34
CA GLY A 1 -16.36 23.05 -15.76
C GLY A 1 -16.04 22.17 -14.56
N THR A 2 -15.93 20.89 -14.76
CA THR A 2 -15.48 19.93 -13.74
C THR A 2 -13.98 19.77 -13.78
N GLN A 3 -13.37 19.63 -12.60
CA GLN A 3 -11.95 19.29 -12.46
C GLN A 3 -11.85 17.95 -11.74
N GLU A 4 -11.02 17.10 -12.30
CA GLU A 4 -10.67 15.79 -11.76
C GLU A 4 -9.22 15.81 -11.34
N ILE A 5 -8.89 15.33 -10.16
CA ILE A 5 -7.51 15.18 -9.69
C ILE A 5 -7.33 13.82 -9.07
N GLY A 6 -6.26 13.13 -9.42
CA GLY A 6 -5.93 11.83 -8.89
C GLY A 6 -4.44 11.66 -8.64
N ILE A 7 -4.11 10.87 -7.63
CA ILE A 7 -2.77 10.33 -7.41
C ILE A 7 -2.83 8.87 -7.81
N CYS A 8 -2.11 8.53 -8.86
CA CYS A 8 -1.97 7.17 -9.36
C CYS A 8 -0.67 6.56 -8.81
N LEU A 9 -0.73 5.38 -8.24
CA LEU A 9 0.43 4.62 -7.80
C LEU A 9 0.57 3.33 -8.62
N ALA A 10 1.80 2.98 -8.97
CA ALA A 10 2.12 1.76 -9.68
C ALA A 10 2.78 0.74 -8.74
N ARG A 11 2.28 -0.51 -8.79
CA ARG A 11 2.84 -1.65 -8.06
C ARG A 11 2.59 -2.93 -8.84
N ASP A 12 3.60 -3.76 -8.98
CA ASP A 12 3.52 -5.10 -9.58
C ASP A 12 2.84 -5.12 -10.96
N GLY A 13 3.13 -4.11 -11.81
CA GLY A 13 2.54 -3.97 -13.14
C GLY A 13 1.08 -3.51 -13.16
N MET A 14 0.54 -3.15 -12.02
CA MET A 14 -0.81 -2.59 -11.85
C MET A 14 -0.75 -1.13 -11.43
N ILE A 15 -1.79 -0.38 -11.74
CA ILE A 15 -2.00 0.99 -11.25
C ILE A 15 -3.31 1.09 -10.48
N ASP A 16 -3.27 1.94 -9.46
CA ASP A 16 -4.41 2.26 -8.61
C ASP A 16 -4.45 3.76 -8.29
N PHE A 17 -5.63 4.27 -7.97
CA PHE A 17 -5.84 5.64 -7.51
C PHE A 17 -6.20 5.67 -6.02
N PRO A 18 -5.23 5.62 -5.11
CA PRO A 18 -5.47 5.68 -3.68
C PRO A 18 -6.09 7.01 -3.23
N ALA A 19 -5.92 8.06 -4.02
CA ALA A 19 -6.55 9.35 -3.81
C ALA A 19 -7.10 9.88 -5.13
N TYR A 20 -8.40 10.11 -5.18
CA TYR A 20 -9.08 10.70 -6.32
C TYR A 20 -10.19 11.64 -5.85
N ARG A 21 -10.29 12.78 -6.51
CA ARG A 21 -11.35 13.77 -6.26
C ARG A 21 -11.88 14.30 -7.58
N GLY A 22 -13.19 14.22 -7.75
CA GLY A 22 -13.90 14.70 -8.91
C GLY A 22 -15.22 13.99 -9.10
N LYS A 23 -15.89 14.29 -10.21
CA LYS A 23 -17.21 13.74 -10.56
C LYS A 23 -17.15 12.23 -10.82
N PHE A 24 -15.99 11.72 -11.29
CA PHE A 24 -15.82 10.33 -11.68
C PHE A 24 -15.20 9.45 -10.59
N ALA A 25 -15.21 9.89 -9.33
CA ALA A 25 -14.57 9.17 -8.23
C ALA A 25 -15.11 7.74 -8.04
N ASP A 26 -16.42 7.53 -8.17
CA ASP A 26 -17.02 6.21 -7.99
C ASP A 26 -16.70 5.27 -9.16
N MET A 27 -16.62 5.81 -10.37
CA MET A 27 -16.20 5.05 -11.55
C MET A 27 -14.72 4.63 -11.41
N ILE A 28 -13.83 5.55 -11.05
CA ILE A 28 -12.41 5.25 -10.82
C ILE A 28 -12.27 4.14 -9.77
N LYS A 29 -13.00 4.20 -8.67
CA LYS A 29 -12.97 3.13 -7.65
C LYS A 29 -13.44 1.77 -8.18
N ALA A 30 -14.38 1.76 -9.13
CA ALA A 30 -14.91 0.52 -9.71
C ALA A 30 -13.98 -0.10 -10.76
N GLU A 31 -13.20 0.71 -11.49
CA GLU A 31 -12.33 0.26 -12.57
C GLU A 31 -10.87 -0.03 -12.15
N TYR A 32 -10.47 0.44 -10.99
CA TYR A 32 -9.11 0.25 -10.49
C TYR A 32 -9.07 -0.70 -9.28
N PRO A 33 -7.98 -1.48 -9.09
CA PRO A 33 -6.71 -1.47 -9.84
C PRO A 33 -6.83 -2.09 -11.25
N ARG A 34 -5.98 -1.63 -12.18
CA ARG A 34 -5.91 -2.15 -13.54
C ARG A 34 -4.46 -2.24 -14.05
N PRO A 35 -4.19 -2.94 -15.18
CA PRO A 35 -2.86 -3.00 -15.75
C PRO A 35 -2.28 -1.62 -16.06
N LEU A 36 -0.99 -1.44 -15.73
CA LEU A 36 -0.21 -0.25 -16.04
C LEU A 36 -0.01 -0.10 -17.56
N ALA A 37 0.19 -1.24 -18.25
CA ALA A 37 0.51 -1.29 -19.67
C ALA A 37 -0.55 -0.59 -20.54
N GLY A 38 -0.09 0.24 -21.46
CA GLY A 38 -0.91 1.02 -22.38
C GLY A 38 -1.57 2.25 -21.77
N SER A 39 -1.29 2.58 -20.50
CA SER A 39 -1.81 3.78 -19.84
C SER A 39 -0.97 5.02 -20.11
N VAL A 40 -1.53 6.22 -19.90
CA VAL A 40 -0.77 7.48 -19.88
C VAL A 40 0.29 7.44 -18.78
N SER A 41 -0.07 6.89 -17.61
CA SER A 41 0.85 6.77 -16.48
C SER A 41 2.08 5.94 -16.81
N GLU A 42 1.96 4.88 -17.62
CA GLU A 42 3.12 4.09 -18.07
C GLU A 42 4.10 4.96 -18.84
N ARG A 43 3.64 5.70 -19.85
CA ARG A 43 4.51 6.58 -20.64
C ARG A 43 5.19 7.65 -19.80
N VAL A 44 4.42 8.30 -18.94
CA VAL A 44 4.89 9.35 -18.05
C VAL A 44 5.96 8.83 -17.10
N MET A 45 5.76 7.66 -16.51
CA MET A 45 6.74 7.03 -15.62
C MET A 45 8.00 6.56 -16.35
N LEU A 46 7.86 6.00 -17.55
CA LEU A 46 8.99 5.51 -18.35
C LEU A 46 9.86 6.67 -18.89
N THR A 47 9.23 7.73 -19.33
CA THR A 47 9.95 8.90 -19.90
C THR A 47 10.45 9.85 -18.82
N GLY A 48 9.84 9.85 -17.63
CA GLY A 48 10.11 10.84 -16.59
C GLY A 48 9.67 12.26 -16.97
N GLN A 49 8.85 12.40 -18.02
CA GLN A 49 8.38 13.68 -18.52
C GLN A 49 6.90 13.88 -18.24
N VAL A 50 6.51 15.13 -17.99
CA VAL A 50 5.10 15.50 -17.90
C VAL A 50 4.45 15.30 -19.26
N GLU A 51 3.32 14.64 -19.29
CA GLU A 51 2.47 14.53 -20.47
C GLU A 51 1.31 15.52 -20.38
N HIS A 52 1.13 16.32 -21.42
CA HIS A 52 0.01 17.24 -21.53
C HIS A 52 -0.79 16.91 -22.78
N ILE A 53 -2.05 16.55 -22.61
CA ILE A 53 -3.03 16.30 -23.66
C ILE A 53 -4.01 17.48 -23.63
N PRO A 54 -3.83 18.46 -24.54
CA PRO A 54 -4.67 19.66 -24.56
C PRO A 54 -6.14 19.37 -24.90
N ASP A 55 -6.36 18.37 -25.75
CA ASP A 55 -7.66 17.92 -26.22
C ASP A 55 -7.64 16.39 -26.36
N ALA A 56 -8.42 15.70 -25.55
CA ALA A 56 -8.46 14.24 -25.54
C ALA A 56 -9.18 13.64 -26.75
N SER A 57 -9.86 14.46 -27.57
CA SER A 57 -10.48 14.02 -28.82
C SER A 57 -9.55 14.08 -30.04
N ALA A 58 -8.28 14.51 -29.86
CA ALA A 58 -7.30 14.54 -30.94
C ALA A 58 -6.91 13.13 -31.41
N ASP A 59 -6.46 13.01 -32.66
CA ASP A 59 -6.16 11.71 -33.29
C ASP A 59 -4.91 11.01 -32.74
N ASP A 60 -4.00 11.76 -32.10
CA ASP A 60 -2.69 11.28 -31.62
C ASP A 60 -2.69 10.88 -30.14
N VAL A 61 -3.86 10.78 -29.52
CA VAL A 61 -3.96 10.39 -28.11
C VAL A 61 -3.94 8.86 -27.93
N PRO A 62 -3.53 8.35 -26.73
CA PRO A 62 -3.60 6.92 -26.46
C PRO A 62 -5.01 6.36 -26.60
N ALA A 63 -5.12 5.11 -27.07
CA ALA A 63 -6.41 4.44 -27.28
C ALA A 63 -7.30 4.43 -26.02
N TYR A 64 -6.68 4.34 -24.83
CA TYR A 64 -7.42 4.44 -23.58
C TYR A 64 -8.07 5.82 -23.38
N VAL A 65 -7.36 6.89 -23.72
CA VAL A 65 -7.90 8.27 -23.63
C VAL A 65 -9.06 8.46 -24.58
N SER A 66 -8.95 7.98 -25.82
CA SER A 66 -10.06 8.00 -26.80
C SER A 66 -11.29 7.25 -26.31
N LYS A 67 -11.10 6.10 -25.62
CA LYS A 67 -12.20 5.37 -25.00
C LYS A 67 -12.92 6.20 -23.93
N LEU A 68 -12.16 6.89 -23.07
CA LEU A 68 -12.74 7.77 -22.03
C LEU A 68 -13.55 8.91 -22.64
N VAL A 69 -13.07 9.51 -23.74
CA VAL A 69 -13.83 10.56 -24.46
C VAL A 69 -15.15 10.03 -24.99
N ALA A 70 -15.14 8.83 -25.58
CA ALA A 70 -16.36 8.22 -26.13
C ALA A 70 -17.38 7.88 -25.03
N GLU A 71 -16.92 7.55 -23.84
CA GLU A 71 -17.79 7.10 -22.75
C GLU A 71 -18.27 8.25 -21.85
N TYR A 72 -17.47 9.28 -21.65
CA TYR A 72 -17.77 10.31 -20.63
C TYR A 72 -17.95 11.72 -21.18
N ALA A 73 -16.96 12.27 -21.81
CA ALA A 73 -16.94 13.58 -22.48
C ALA A 73 -15.50 13.93 -22.88
N ASN A 74 -15.33 14.92 -23.75
CA ASN A 74 -14.02 15.46 -24.06
C ASN A 74 -13.42 16.27 -22.90
N PHE A 75 -12.07 16.20 -22.74
CA PHE A 75 -11.31 16.82 -21.65
C PHE A 75 -9.89 17.19 -22.07
N SER A 76 -9.23 18.05 -21.26
CA SER A 76 -7.78 18.22 -21.26
C SER A 76 -7.19 17.45 -20.09
N LEU A 77 -6.02 16.83 -20.27
CA LEU A 77 -5.31 16.07 -19.23
C LEU A 77 -3.89 16.56 -19.11
N VAL A 78 -3.39 16.66 -17.90
CA VAL A 78 -1.96 16.74 -17.59
C VAL A 78 -1.61 15.67 -16.58
N SER A 79 -0.52 14.93 -16.84
CA SER A 79 -0.02 13.87 -15.99
C SER A 79 1.45 14.14 -15.68
N ALA A 80 1.79 14.26 -14.40
CA ALA A 80 3.15 14.51 -13.94
C ALA A 80 3.74 13.28 -13.26
N PRO A 81 4.96 12.85 -13.59
CA PRO A 81 5.58 11.69 -12.99
C PRO A 81 5.95 11.93 -11.53
N MET A 82 5.74 10.95 -10.69
CA MET A 82 6.32 10.83 -9.37
C MET A 82 7.54 9.92 -9.48
N LEU A 83 8.73 10.50 -9.37
CA LEU A 83 9.99 9.80 -9.55
C LEU A 83 10.71 9.61 -8.21
N TRP A 84 11.06 8.36 -7.89
CA TRP A 84 11.94 8.04 -6.77
C TRP A 84 13.23 7.40 -7.28
N GLN A 85 14.38 8.04 -7.03
CA GLN A 85 15.69 7.58 -7.52
C GLN A 85 15.72 7.30 -9.03
N GLY A 86 15.01 8.13 -9.80
CA GLY A 86 14.93 8.00 -11.25
C GLY A 86 13.90 6.97 -11.75
N GLN A 87 13.23 6.27 -10.86
CA GLN A 87 12.17 5.30 -11.21
C GLN A 87 10.79 5.90 -10.99
N GLY A 88 9.87 5.71 -11.94
CA GLY A 88 8.47 6.09 -11.79
C GLY A 88 7.77 5.23 -10.76
N ILE A 89 7.21 5.85 -9.73
CA ILE A 89 6.40 5.17 -8.70
C ILE A 89 4.91 5.46 -8.86
N GLY A 90 4.57 6.39 -9.75
CA GLY A 90 3.19 6.80 -10.01
C GLY A 90 3.12 8.11 -10.77
N THR A 91 1.92 8.68 -10.83
CA THR A 91 1.64 9.98 -11.46
C THR A 91 0.69 10.82 -10.61
N ILE A 92 0.72 12.13 -10.80
CA ILE A 92 -0.39 13.01 -10.42
C ILE A 92 -1.08 13.47 -11.69
N ASP A 93 -2.36 13.22 -11.76
CA ASP A 93 -3.17 13.47 -12.95
C ASP A 93 -4.22 14.54 -12.66
N ILE A 94 -4.33 15.53 -13.56
CA ILE A 94 -5.42 16.51 -13.52
C ILE A 94 -6.11 16.53 -14.87
N ALA A 95 -7.42 16.31 -14.87
CA ALA A 95 -8.26 16.50 -16.05
C ALA A 95 -9.27 17.62 -15.82
N ARG A 96 -9.68 18.27 -16.90
CA ARG A 96 -10.76 19.27 -16.88
C ARG A 96 -11.67 19.16 -18.10
N SER A 97 -12.97 19.21 -17.85
CA SER A 97 -14.00 19.20 -18.89
C SER A 97 -14.93 20.41 -18.71
N PRO A 98 -15.29 21.15 -19.79
CA PRO A 98 -14.83 20.98 -21.17
C PRO A 98 -13.32 21.23 -21.32
N PRO A 99 -12.71 20.81 -22.45
CA PRO A 99 -11.29 20.96 -22.69
C PRO A 99 -10.84 22.41 -22.55
N ARG A 100 -9.76 22.61 -21.79
CA ARG A 100 -9.04 23.87 -21.68
C ARG A 100 -7.59 23.52 -21.40
N PRO A 101 -6.66 23.74 -22.35
CA PRO A 101 -5.27 23.41 -22.20
C PRO A 101 -4.65 23.98 -20.91
N PHE A 102 -3.71 23.26 -20.32
CA PHE A 102 -2.97 23.74 -19.16
C PHE A 102 -1.84 24.66 -19.60
N SER A 103 -1.65 25.76 -18.89
CA SER A 103 -0.53 26.67 -19.10
C SER A 103 0.77 26.06 -18.54
N ASP A 104 1.92 26.56 -19.03
CA ASP A 104 3.24 26.14 -18.53
C ASP A 104 3.39 26.35 -17.02
N LYS A 105 2.76 27.40 -16.47
CA LYS A 105 2.76 27.66 -15.02
C LYS A 105 1.97 26.59 -14.24
N GLU A 106 0.83 26.15 -14.77
CA GLU A 106 0.02 25.09 -14.14
C GLU A 106 0.77 23.74 -14.22
N ILE A 107 1.43 23.46 -15.35
CA ILE A 107 2.24 22.25 -15.54
C ILE A 107 3.44 22.25 -14.59
N ALA A 108 4.18 23.37 -14.48
CA ALA A 108 5.31 23.49 -13.56
C ALA A 108 4.87 23.33 -12.08
N LEU A 109 3.72 23.88 -11.73
CA LEU A 109 3.14 23.72 -10.39
C LEU A 109 2.78 22.26 -10.10
N LEU A 110 2.17 21.56 -11.07
CA LEU A 110 1.85 20.14 -10.91
C LEU A 110 3.10 19.29 -10.72
N ARG A 111 4.16 19.57 -11.47
CA ARG A 111 5.46 18.90 -11.30
C ARG A 111 6.01 19.09 -9.88
N THR A 112 5.94 20.33 -9.36
CA THR A 112 6.34 20.59 -7.96
C THR A 112 5.51 19.77 -6.97
N PHE A 113 4.20 19.64 -7.18
CA PHE A 113 3.37 18.80 -6.33
C PHE A 113 3.72 17.31 -6.46
N ALA A 114 4.06 16.83 -7.65
CA ALA A 114 4.51 15.46 -7.84
C ALA A 114 5.79 15.18 -7.05
N ASP A 115 6.78 16.09 -7.10
CA ASP A 115 8.02 15.99 -6.33
C ASP A 115 7.75 15.97 -4.80
N GLN A 116 6.85 16.84 -4.32
CA GLN A 116 6.45 16.86 -2.90
C GLN A 116 5.70 15.60 -2.47
N ALA A 117 4.84 15.06 -3.34
CA ALA A 117 4.12 13.83 -3.07
C ALA A 117 5.09 12.63 -2.92
N VAL A 118 6.13 12.56 -3.75
CA VAL A 118 7.19 11.54 -3.62
C VAL A 118 7.84 11.62 -2.24
N VAL A 119 8.24 12.80 -1.79
CA VAL A 119 8.84 12.99 -0.45
C VAL A 119 7.90 12.53 0.64
N ALA A 120 6.63 12.92 0.57
CA ALA A 120 5.62 12.54 1.57
C ALA A 120 5.39 11.01 1.61
N ILE A 121 5.28 10.37 0.44
CA ILE A 121 5.10 8.91 0.32
C ILE A 121 6.31 8.17 0.91
N GLN A 122 7.53 8.61 0.57
CA GLN A 122 8.75 7.96 1.08
C GLN A 122 8.90 8.16 2.59
N ASN A 123 8.60 9.35 3.11
CA ASN A 123 8.64 9.60 4.55
C ASN A 123 7.64 8.70 5.31
N ALA A 124 6.40 8.57 4.80
CA ALA A 124 5.40 7.68 5.40
C ALA A 124 5.85 6.21 5.36
N LYS A 125 6.46 5.77 4.26
CA LYS A 125 7.01 4.41 4.13
C LYS A 125 8.13 4.18 5.13
N LEU A 126 9.13 5.06 5.18
CA LEU A 126 10.25 4.96 6.12
C LEU A 126 9.79 4.95 7.57
N PHE A 127 8.81 5.78 7.91
CA PHE A 127 8.23 5.78 9.26
C PHE A 127 7.61 4.44 9.63
N ASN A 128 6.80 3.87 8.73
CA ASN A 128 6.16 2.57 8.95
C ASN A 128 7.20 1.43 9.04
N ASP A 129 8.20 1.42 8.16
CA ASP A 129 9.27 0.41 8.16
C ASP A 129 10.10 0.48 9.45
N THR A 130 10.43 1.70 9.91
CA THR A 130 11.16 1.92 11.17
C THR A 130 10.33 1.47 12.38
N LYS A 131 9.05 1.80 12.41
CA LYS A 131 8.13 1.36 13.46
C LYS A 131 8.08 -0.16 13.56
N LEU A 132 7.89 -0.84 12.43
CA LEU A 132 7.83 -2.30 12.37
C LEU A 132 9.16 -2.95 12.79
N ALA A 133 10.29 -2.38 12.39
CA ALA A 133 11.61 -2.85 12.80
C ALA A 133 11.82 -2.73 14.32
N LEU A 134 11.40 -1.59 14.90
CA LEU A 134 11.47 -1.36 16.34
C LEU A 134 10.58 -2.35 17.11
N GLU A 135 9.37 -2.58 16.67
CA GLU A 135 8.45 -3.55 17.30
C GLU A 135 9.05 -4.96 17.32
N ARG A 136 9.66 -5.41 16.18
CA ARG A 136 10.35 -6.70 16.10
C ARG A 136 11.57 -6.77 17.04
N GLN A 137 12.36 -5.70 17.08
CA GLN A 137 13.54 -5.63 17.96
C GLN A 137 13.14 -5.69 19.44
N THR A 138 12.09 -4.95 19.82
CA THR A 138 11.57 -4.96 21.19
C THR A 138 11.10 -6.35 21.59
N ALA A 139 10.32 -7.03 20.75
CA ALA A 139 9.85 -8.38 21.03
C ALA A 139 11.01 -9.38 21.17
N THR A 140 12.02 -9.26 20.33
CA THR A 140 13.23 -10.11 20.44
C THR A 140 13.97 -9.87 21.75
N ALA A 141 14.12 -8.60 22.16
CA ALA A 141 14.78 -8.25 23.41
C ALA A 141 14.00 -8.76 24.63
N GLU A 142 12.67 -8.67 24.62
CA GLU A 142 11.79 -9.21 25.67
C GLU A 142 12.00 -10.73 25.82
N ILE A 143 12.01 -11.48 24.72
CA ILE A 143 12.23 -12.93 24.73
C ILE A 143 13.62 -13.27 25.28
N LEU A 144 14.66 -12.54 24.84
CA LEU A 144 16.03 -12.75 25.33
C LEU A 144 16.18 -12.45 26.83
N ALA A 145 15.47 -11.43 27.33
CA ALA A 145 15.44 -11.12 28.75
C ALA A 145 14.82 -12.28 29.57
N VAL A 146 13.70 -12.83 29.10
CA VAL A 146 13.07 -13.98 29.75
C VAL A 146 13.97 -15.21 29.73
N ILE A 147 14.73 -15.47 28.66
CA ILE A 147 15.74 -16.55 28.60
C ILE A 147 16.82 -16.34 29.64
N ALA A 148 17.32 -15.12 29.79
CA ALA A 148 18.37 -14.81 30.73
C ALA A 148 17.92 -14.95 32.20
N ASP A 149 16.66 -14.59 32.49
CA ASP A 149 16.10 -14.62 33.85
C ASP A 149 15.58 -16.02 34.25
N SER A 150 15.42 -16.94 33.31
CA SER A 150 14.85 -18.29 33.58
C SER A 150 15.65 -19.38 32.86
N PRO A 151 16.96 -19.57 33.24
CA PRO A 151 17.85 -20.50 32.55
C PRO A 151 17.48 -21.99 32.74
N GLU A 152 16.71 -22.33 33.76
CA GLU A 152 16.33 -23.71 34.10
C GLU A 152 14.91 -24.09 33.63
N SER A 153 14.10 -23.11 33.12
CA SER A 153 12.73 -23.35 32.70
C SER A 153 12.49 -22.81 31.32
N VAL A 154 11.98 -23.65 30.42
CA VAL A 154 11.61 -23.28 29.05
C VAL A 154 10.22 -22.64 29.00
N GLN A 155 9.35 -22.89 29.99
CA GLN A 155 7.97 -22.44 29.98
C GLN A 155 7.80 -20.91 29.86
N PRO A 156 8.49 -20.06 30.65
CA PRO A 156 8.38 -18.60 30.52
C PRO A 156 8.79 -18.08 29.13
N VAL A 157 9.74 -18.77 28.49
CA VAL A 157 10.16 -18.42 27.11
C VAL A 157 9.06 -18.73 26.10
N LEU A 158 8.40 -19.89 26.22
CA LEU A 158 7.31 -20.28 25.34
C LEU A 158 6.12 -19.35 25.51
N ASP A 159 5.80 -18.96 26.75
CA ASP A 159 4.73 -18.00 27.05
C ASP A 159 5.04 -16.62 26.44
N ALA A 160 6.28 -16.12 26.58
CA ALA A 160 6.72 -14.87 25.97
C ALA A 160 6.66 -14.91 24.41
N ILE A 161 6.98 -16.06 23.82
CA ILE A 161 6.88 -16.27 22.36
C ILE A 161 5.43 -16.15 21.88
N VAL A 162 4.47 -16.82 22.52
CA VAL A 162 3.06 -16.78 22.08
C VAL A 162 2.45 -15.39 22.25
N GLU A 163 2.78 -14.68 23.33
CA GLU A 163 2.34 -13.31 23.54
C GLU A 163 2.92 -12.36 22.49
N SER A 164 4.22 -12.45 22.22
CA SER A 164 4.88 -11.63 21.20
C SER A 164 4.37 -11.94 19.80
N ALA A 165 4.18 -13.21 19.46
CA ALA A 165 3.61 -13.63 18.17
C ALA A 165 2.20 -13.07 17.95
N LYS A 166 1.32 -13.21 18.95
CA LYS A 166 -0.03 -12.66 18.91
C LYS A 166 -0.02 -11.14 18.65
N ARG A 167 0.81 -10.42 19.40
CA ARG A 167 0.93 -8.95 19.29
C ARG A 167 1.46 -8.51 17.91
N LEU A 168 2.53 -9.16 17.41
CA LEU A 168 3.20 -8.76 16.17
C LEU A 168 2.42 -9.13 14.91
N ILE A 169 1.71 -10.26 14.93
CA ILE A 169 0.97 -10.77 13.76
C ILE A 169 -0.48 -10.27 13.77
N GLY A 170 -0.96 -9.78 14.91
CA GLY A 170 -2.36 -9.34 15.06
C GLY A 170 -3.32 -10.52 15.09
N GLY A 171 -2.88 -11.68 15.55
CA GLY A 171 -3.67 -12.90 15.63
C GLY A 171 -4.71 -12.86 16.76
N PHE A 172 -5.80 -13.59 16.59
CA PHE A 172 -6.80 -13.83 17.62
C PHE A 172 -6.22 -14.59 18.81
N SER A 173 -5.42 -15.63 18.54
CA SER A 173 -4.62 -16.37 19.52
C SER A 173 -3.33 -16.87 18.89
N ALA A 174 -2.36 -17.24 19.74
CA ALA A 174 -1.14 -17.91 19.34
C ALA A 174 -0.94 -19.16 20.19
N THR A 175 -0.40 -20.22 19.60
CA THR A 175 -0.14 -21.49 20.27
C THR A 175 1.24 -22.01 19.87
N VAL A 176 1.93 -22.66 20.82
CA VAL A 176 3.15 -23.43 20.59
C VAL A 176 2.90 -24.87 20.95
N PHE A 177 3.19 -25.75 20.02
CA PHE A 177 3.14 -27.19 20.22
C PHE A 177 4.55 -27.78 20.22
N ARG A 178 4.73 -28.83 21.03
CA ARG A 178 5.94 -29.66 21.01
C ARG A 178 5.57 -31.07 20.58
N VAL A 179 6.42 -31.67 19.77
CA VAL A 179 6.24 -33.05 19.33
C VAL A 179 7.30 -33.91 20.00
N PHE A 180 6.88 -34.88 20.82
CA PHE A 180 7.74 -35.91 21.39
C PHE A 180 6.95 -37.20 21.59
N ASP A 181 7.61 -38.33 21.52
CA ASP A 181 7.03 -39.67 21.58
C ASP A 181 5.89 -39.89 20.57
N GLY A 182 5.93 -39.23 19.41
CA GLY A 182 4.92 -39.31 18.36
C GLY A 182 3.59 -38.60 18.69
N MET A 183 3.55 -37.84 19.76
CA MET A 183 2.37 -37.09 20.19
C MET A 183 2.65 -35.56 20.15
N VAL A 184 1.57 -34.79 19.96
CA VAL A 184 1.57 -33.33 19.96
C VAL A 184 1.13 -32.85 21.33
N HIS A 185 1.98 -32.09 21.99
CA HIS A 185 1.71 -31.53 23.31
C HIS A 185 1.51 -30.01 23.21
N LEU A 186 0.51 -29.47 23.87
CA LEU A 186 0.31 -28.04 24.01
C LEU A 186 1.37 -27.49 24.97
N ALA A 187 2.28 -26.66 24.48
CA ALA A 187 3.39 -26.13 25.27
C ALA A 187 3.15 -24.72 25.81
N ALA A 188 2.50 -23.86 25.00
CA ALA A 188 2.08 -22.52 25.42
C ALA A 188 0.93 -22.03 24.51
N PHE A 189 0.08 -21.14 25.02
CA PHE A 189 -0.94 -20.49 24.23
C PHE A 189 -1.42 -19.19 24.87
N THR A 190 -1.99 -18.30 24.06
CA THR A 190 -2.67 -17.11 24.56
C THR A 190 -4.15 -17.41 24.71
N ALA A 191 -4.70 -17.34 25.93
CA ALA A 191 -6.12 -17.51 26.17
C ALA A 191 -6.95 -16.41 25.52
N THR A 192 -8.08 -16.77 24.95
CA THR A 192 -9.08 -15.83 24.42
C THR A 192 -10.23 -15.63 25.41
N ASP A 193 -10.62 -16.73 26.03
CA ASP A 193 -11.58 -16.80 27.12
C ASP A 193 -11.34 -18.09 27.92
N GLU A 194 -12.02 -18.23 29.06
CA GLU A 194 -11.84 -19.35 29.97
C GLU A 194 -12.33 -20.70 29.36
N ALA A 195 -13.39 -20.66 28.57
CA ALA A 195 -13.94 -21.85 27.90
C ALA A 195 -12.98 -22.35 26.79
N GLY A 196 -12.43 -21.46 26.01
CA GLY A 196 -11.43 -21.75 24.96
C GLY A 196 -10.12 -22.31 25.54
N ALA A 197 -9.66 -21.75 26.66
CA ALA A 197 -8.49 -22.27 27.38
C ALA A 197 -8.73 -23.70 27.89
N ALA A 198 -9.89 -23.96 28.52
CA ALA A 198 -10.24 -25.27 29.00
C ALA A 198 -10.37 -26.31 27.87
N ALA A 199 -10.95 -25.93 26.74
CA ALA A 199 -11.07 -26.78 25.56
C ALA A 199 -9.70 -27.16 24.97
N LEU A 200 -8.76 -26.18 24.88
CA LEU A 200 -7.40 -26.46 24.44
C LEU A 200 -6.67 -27.42 25.37
N HIS A 201 -6.71 -27.19 26.67
CA HIS A 201 -6.09 -28.10 27.63
C HIS A 201 -6.66 -29.51 27.60
N ALA A 202 -7.95 -29.67 27.35
CA ALA A 202 -8.60 -30.98 27.25
C ALA A 202 -8.28 -31.74 25.94
N SER A 203 -7.78 -31.04 24.91
CA SER A 203 -7.55 -31.59 23.57
C SER A 203 -6.13 -32.13 23.38
N PHE A 204 -5.21 -31.81 24.26
CA PHE A 204 -3.79 -32.20 24.15
C PHE A 204 -3.28 -32.83 25.44
N PRO A 205 -2.31 -33.80 25.29
CA PRO A 205 -1.61 -34.36 26.44
C PRO A 205 -0.84 -33.29 27.20
#